data_ac20b87e205a404c287aedf6e5ef1a78
#
_entry.id   ac20b87e205a404c287aedf6e5ef1a78
#
_cell.length_a   1.000
_cell.length_b   1.000
_cell.length_c   1.000
_cell.angle_alpha   90.00
_cell.angle_beta   90.00
_cell.angle_gamma   90.00
#
_symmetry.space_group_name_H-M   'P 1'
#
loop_
_entity.id
_entity.type
_entity.pdbx_description
1 polymer ?
#
loop_
_entity_poly.entity_id
_entity_poly.type
_entity_poly.pdbx_seq_one_letter_code
_entity_poly.pdbx_strand_id
1 'polypeptide(L)'
;MLITGNFGKQKPVLTYVEPVEVLRMMLKNPKLRKAGAFAYGPEFLQKNQDAESGKKFQIIQLHQSAWFHRAQREVGKRNMVLACVTNCDGVQVTKKHETIFFYLRLGNATAPTCFDPSCTHLIATIPDLEREPRMSDEIFARGKLRLSHLCIEKIFANFNEASKT
;
A
#
# COMPACT_ATOMS: atom_id res chain seq x y z
N MET A 1 -17.70 7.25 -0.75
CA MET A 1 -18.09 7.21 -2.17
C MET A 1 -18.89 5.95 -2.46
N LEU A 2 -19.96 6.05 -3.24
CA LEU A 2 -20.75 4.89 -3.66
C LEU A 2 -20.00 4.08 -4.72
N ILE A 3 -19.90 2.76 -4.53
CA ILE A 3 -19.34 1.86 -5.53
C ILE A 3 -20.48 1.37 -6.44
N THR A 4 -20.36 1.66 -7.73
CA THR A 4 -21.32 1.23 -8.73
C THR A 4 -20.94 -0.15 -9.26
N GLY A 5 -21.90 -1.08 -9.24
CA GLY A 5 -21.72 -2.45 -9.73
C GLY A 5 -23.00 -3.24 -9.54
N ASN A 6 -23.02 -4.47 -10.02
CA ASN A 6 -24.14 -5.37 -9.81
C ASN A 6 -23.94 -6.14 -8.48
N PHE A 7 -24.40 -5.55 -7.38
CA PHE A 7 -24.35 -6.12 -6.04
C PHE A 7 -25.76 -6.41 -5.48
N GLY A 8 -26.69 -6.79 -6.34
CA GLY A 8 -28.09 -6.98 -5.97
C GLY A 8 -28.74 -5.67 -5.49
N LYS A 9 -29.39 -5.71 -4.34
CA LYS A 9 -30.02 -4.52 -3.73
C LYS A 9 -29.03 -3.66 -2.92
N GLN A 10 -27.80 -4.12 -2.73
CA GLN A 10 -26.81 -3.46 -1.88
C GLN A 10 -26.16 -2.31 -2.61
N LYS A 11 -25.88 -1.25 -1.86
CA LYS A 11 -25.18 -0.06 -2.33
C LYS A 11 -23.93 0.16 -1.48
N PRO A 12 -22.84 -0.60 -1.75
CA PRO A 12 -21.64 -0.51 -0.95
C PRO A 12 -21.01 0.88 -1.03
N VAL A 13 -20.62 1.42 0.12
CA VAL A 13 -20.01 2.75 0.25
C VAL A 13 -18.55 2.58 0.65
N LEU A 14 -17.64 2.97 -0.23
CA LEU A 14 -16.20 3.03 0.06
C LEU A 14 -15.89 4.30 0.82
N THR A 15 -15.25 4.16 1.97
CA THR A 15 -14.63 5.28 2.70
C THR A 15 -13.13 5.21 2.51
N TYR A 16 -12.52 6.26 1.95
CA TYR A 16 -11.09 6.31 1.73
C TYR A 16 -10.54 7.73 1.80
N VAL A 17 -9.23 7.81 2.06
CA VAL A 17 -8.43 9.02 1.95
C VAL A 17 -7.54 8.86 0.72
N GLU A 18 -7.33 9.94 -0.02
CA GLU A 18 -6.48 9.93 -1.20
C GLU A 18 -5.04 9.52 -0.85
N PRO A 19 -4.50 8.41 -1.42
CA PRO A 19 -3.20 7.90 -1.02
C PRO A 19 -2.05 8.90 -1.23
N VAL A 20 -2.12 9.73 -2.27
CA VAL A 20 -1.12 10.76 -2.54
C VAL A 20 -1.10 11.82 -1.44
N GLU A 21 -2.27 12.22 -0.95
CA GLU A 21 -2.37 13.17 0.18
C GLU A 21 -1.85 12.55 1.48
N VAL A 22 -2.14 11.28 1.71
CA VAL A 22 -1.58 10.54 2.85
C VAL A 22 -0.05 10.51 2.78
N LEU A 23 0.54 10.22 1.61
CA LEU A 23 1.99 10.25 1.42
C LEU A 23 2.57 11.65 1.68
N ARG A 24 1.92 12.70 1.16
CA ARG A 24 2.35 14.08 1.42
C ARG A 24 2.31 14.42 2.91
N MET A 25 1.28 13.98 3.62
CA MET A 25 1.16 14.16 5.06
C MET A 25 2.26 13.39 5.80
N MET A 26 2.51 12.13 5.45
CA MET A 26 3.57 11.32 6.04
C MET A 26 4.94 11.98 5.85
N LEU A 27 5.26 12.43 4.64
CA LEU A 27 6.54 13.07 4.33
C LEU A 27 6.72 14.45 4.99
N LYS A 28 5.63 15.09 5.45
CA LYS A 28 5.71 16.30 6.28
C LYS A 28 6.07 16.01 7.73
N ASN A 29 5.94 14.76 8.19
CA ASN A 29 6.23 14.39 9.57
C ASN A 29 7.73 14.60 9.88
N PRO A 30 8.09 15.41 10.89
CA PRO A 30 9.48 15.67 11.25
C PRO A 30 10.29 14.42 11.57
N LYS A 31 9.66 13.39 12.13
CA LYS A 31 10.31 12.11 12.41
C LYS A 31 10.79 11.41 11.15
N LEU A 32 10.02 11.50 10.07
CA LEU A 32 10.34 10.87 8.78
C LEU A 32 11.29 11.74 7.94
N ARG A 33 11.51 12.99 8.30
CA ARG A 33 12.44 13.92 7.62
C ARG A 33 13.86 13.88 8.17
N LYS A 34 14.13 13.07 9.18
CA LYS A 34 15.47 12.92 9.75
C LYS A 34 16.42 12.26 8.73
N ALA A 35 17.67 12.65 8.75
CA ALA A 35 18.71 11.99 7.97
C ALA A 35 18.75 10.48 8.29
N GLY A 36 18.80 9.66 7.25
CA GLY A 36 18.80 8.20 7.39
C GLY A 36 17.43 7.55 7.65
N ALA A 37 16.32 8.33 7.69
CA ALA A 37 14.98 7.76 7.84
C ALA A 37 14.57 6.90 6.64
N PHE A 38 15.07 7.23 5.44
CA PHE A 38 14.83 6.49 4.21
C PHE A 38 16.12 5.97 3.61
N ALA A 39 16.02 4.77 3.01
CA ALA A 39 17.09 4.22 2.20
C ALA A 39 16.96 4.78 0.77
N TYR A 40 17.90 5.64 0.38
CA TYR A 40 17.99 6.21 -0.96
C TYR A 40 19.40 6.76 -1.23
N GLY A 41 19.67 7.06 -2.51
CA GLY A 41 20.90 7.75 -2.92
C GLY A 41 22.08 6.83 -3.21
N PRO A 42 23.19 7.41 -3.74
CA PRO A 42 24.33 6.64 -4.24
C PRO A 42 25.08 5.87 -3.16
N GLU A 43 25.19 6.41 -1.96
CA GLU A 43 25.86 5.73 -0.84
C GLU A 43 25.16 4.44 -0.43
N PHE A 44 23.83 4.46 -0.46
CA PHE A 44 23.02 3.27 -0.22
C PHE A 44 23.20 2.22 -1.32
N LEU A 45 23.25 2.66 -2.58
CA LEU A 45 23.49 1.77 -3.73
C LEU A 45 24.90 1.16 -3.67
N GLN A 46 25.92 1.90 -3.22
CA GLN A 46 27.29 1.41 -3.09
C GLN A 46 27.44 0.30 -2.03
N LYS A 47 26.82 0.48 -0.86
CA LYS A 47 26.88 -0.51 0.24
C LYS A 47 26.28 -1.86 -0.12
N ASN A 48 25.45 -1.91 -1.16
CA ASN A 48 24.73 -3.11 -1.57
C ASN A 48 25.22 -3.69 -2.93
N GLN A 49 26.28 -3.14 -3.52
CA GLN A 49 26.90 -3.73 -4.73
C GLN A 49 27.40 -5.15 -4.48
N ASP A 50 27.78 -5.50 -3.25
CA ASP A 50 28.14 -6.87 -2.87
C ASP A 50 26.95 -7.85 -2.97
N ALA A 51 25.72 -7.37 -2.98
CA ALA A 51 24.53 -8.19 -3.19
C ALA A 51 24.40 -8.71 -4.64
N GLU A 52 24.97 -8.01 -5.61
CA GLU A 52 25.00 -8.41 -7.01
C GLU A 52 26.10 -9.47 -7.28
N SER A 53 27.04 -9.66 -6.35
CA SER A 53 28.19 -10.58 -6.50
C SER A 53 27.91 -12.06 -6.23
N GLY A 54 26.64 -12.46 -6.15
CA GLY A 54 26.26 -13.88 -6.01
C GLY A 54 26.43 -14.49 -4.62
N LYS A 55 26.85 -13.73 -3.62
CA LYS A 55 26.82 -14.20 -2.23
C LYS A 55 25.36 -14.32 -1.77
N LYS A 56 25.02 -15.40 -1.06
CA LYS A 56 23.69 -15.59 -0.46
C LYS A 56 23.34 -14.39 0.40
N PHE A 57 22.47 -13.51 -0.12
CA PHE A 57 22.04 -12.29 0.53
C PHE A 57 20.65 -12.49 1.13
N GLN A 58 20.51 -12.21 2.41
CA GLN A 58 19.22 -12.25 3.07
C GLN A 58 18.54 -10.90 2.93
N ILE A 59 17.49 -10.83 2.13
CA ILE A 59 16.68 -9.62 1.99
C ILE A 59 15.77 -9.49 3.23
N ILE A 60 16.09 -8.56 4.10
CA ILE A 60 15.32 -8.28 5.32
C ILE A 60 14.32 -7.15 5.08
N GLN A 61 14.65 -6.20 4.21
CA GLN A 61 13.83 -5.01 3.93
C GLN A 61 13.70 -4.78 2.43
N LEU A 62 12.58 -4.18 2.01
CA LEU A 62 12.26 -3.93 0.60
C LEU A 62 13.36 -3.17 -0.15
N HIS A 63 13.96 -2.18 0.51
CA HIS A 63 15.02 -1.36 -0.09
C HIS A 63 16.33 -2.11 -0.34
N GLN A 64 16.48 -3.33 0.14
CA GLN A 64 17.61 -4.21 -0.14
C GLN A 64 17.38 -5.07 -1.39
N SER A 65 16.18 -5.00 -1.99
CA SER A 65 15.84 -5.80 -3.18
C SER A 65 16.48 -5.25 -4.45
N ALA A 66 16.83 -6.13 -5.39
CA ALA A 66 17.35 -5.76 -6.70
C ALA A 66 16.36 -4.87 -7.48
N TRP A 67 15.05 -5.08 -7.29
CA TRP A 67 14.02 -4.23 -7.87
C TRP A 67 14.13 -2.77 -7.39
N PHE A 68 14.26 -2.55 -6.08
CA PHE A 68 14.37 -1.20 -5.53
C PHE A 68 15.64 -0.49 -6.02
N HIS A 69 16.77 -1.22 -6.07
CA HIS A 69 18.02 -0.68 -6.59
C HIS A 69 17.92 -0.27 -8.06
N ARG A 70 17.22 -1.06 -8.88
CA ARG A 70 16.97 -0.73 -10.29
C ARG A 70 16.14 0.55 -10.39
N ALA A 71 14.99 0.60 -9.71
CA ALA A 71 14.11 1.75 -9.70
C ALA A 71 14.84 3.03 -9.24
N GLN A 72 15.65 2.95 -8.17
CA GLN A 72 16.43 4.10 -7.69
C GLN A 72 17.48 4.58 -8.69
N ARG A 73 18.11 3.67 -9.46
CA ARG A 73 19.04 4.03 -10.55
C ARG A 73 18.31 4.78 -11.68
N GLU A 74 17.12 4.33 -12.06
CA GLU A 74 16.31 4.94 -13.12
C GLU A 74 15.89 6.37 -12.80
N VAL A 75 15.49 6.65 -11.56
CA VAL A 75 15.09 8.04 -11.16
C VAL A 75 16.27 8.95 -10.86
N GLY A 76 17.48 8.40 -10.80
CA GLY A 76 18.72 9.17 -10.64
C GLY A 76 19.03 9.61 -9.21
N LYS A 77 20.18 10.33 -9.06
CA LYS A 77 20.75 10.66 -7.74
C LYS A 77 19.99 11.73 -6.97
N ARG A 78 19.23 12.59 -7.66
CA ARG A 78 18.53 13.73 -7.04
C ARG A 78 17.12 13.40 -6.57
N ASN A 79 16.60 12.27 -7.02
CA ASN A 79 15.24 11.84 -6.72
C ASN A 79 15.26 10.59 -5.85
N MET A 80 14.25 10.45 -5.02
CA MET A 80 14.06 9.28 -4.16
C MET A 80 12.89 8.45 -4.68
N VAL A 81 13.09 7.16 -4.88
CA VAL A 81 11.99 6.23 -5.04
C VAL A 81 11.26 6.11 -3.72
N LEU A 82 9.99 6.42 -3.71
CA LEU A 82 9.13 6.20 -2.56
C LEU A 82 8.41 4.86 -2.75
N ALA A 83 8.92 3.82 -2.12
CA ALA A 83 8.29 2.51 -2.18
C ALA A 83 7.08 2.47 -1.24
N CYS A 84 5.93 2.14 -1.80
CA CYS A 84 4.69 2.01 -1.05
C CYS A 84 4.29 0.55 -0.96
N VAL A 85 4.07 0.07 0.25
CA VAL A 85 3.53 -1.26 0.52
C VAL A 85 2.10 -1.10 0.97
N THR A 86 1.20 -1.82 0.33
CA THR A 86 -0.20 -1.88 0.73
C THR A 86 -0.48 -3.18 1.44
N ASN A 87 -1.27 -3.13 2.49
CA ASN A 87 -1.73 -4.29 3.23
C ASN A 87 -3.23 -4.21 3.47
N CYS A 88 -3.90 -5.34 3.35
CA CYS A 88 -5.32 -5.46 3.68
C CYS A 88 -5.45 -6.43 4.86
N ASP A 89 -6.22 -6.03 5.85
CA ASP A 89 -6.52 -6.86 7.00
C ASP A 89 -8.02 -6.88 7.25
N GLY A 90 -8.59 -8.09 7.32
CA GLY A 90 -9.98 -8.31 7.64
C GLY A 90 -10.18 -8.36 9.14
N VAL A 91 -10.98 -7.45 9.68
CA VAL A 91 -11.32 -7.41 11.11
C VAL A 91 -12.80 -7.71 11.27
N GLN A 92 -13.11 -8.70 12.08
CA GLN A 92 -14.48 -9.02 12.45
C GLN A 92 -15.02 -7.97 13.42
N VAL A 93 -15.87 -7.09 12.90
CA VAL A 93 -16.45 -5.99 13.70
C VAL A 93 -17.64 -6.48 14.54
N THR A 94 -18.39 -7.41 14.00
CA THR A 94 -19.50 -8.09 14.70
C THR A 94 -19.49 -9.58 14.36
N LYS A 95 -20.34 -10.38 15.05
CA LYS A 95 -20.48 -11.81 14.72
C LYS A 95 -20.88 -12.09 13.26
N LYS A 96 -21.38 -11.10 12.52
CA LYS A 96 -21.91 -11.25 11.15
C LYS A 96 -21.21 -10.37 10.11
N HIS A 97 -20.44 -9.37 10.55
CA HIS A 97 -19.84 -8.39 9.66
C HIS A 97 -18.34 -8.33 9.86
N GLU A 98 -17.63 -8.43 8.75
CA GLU A 98 -16.21 -8.22 8.63
C GLU A 98 -15.96 -6.91 7.87
N THR A 99 -15.00 -6.14 8.33
CA THR A 99 -14.56 -4.94 7.62
C THR A 99 -13.10 -5.12 7.22
N ILE A 100 -12.80 -4.86 5.97
CA ILE A 100 -11.43 -4.92 5.46
C ILE A 100 -10.82 -3.54 5.57
N PHE A 101 -9.77 -3.44 6.37
CA PHE A 101 -8.96 -2.24 6.49
C PHE A 101 -7.82 -2.28 5.47
N PHE A 102 -7.63 -1.18 4.76
CA PHE A 102 -6.60 -1.04 3.76
C PHE A 102 -5.56 -0.02 4.21
N TYR A 103 -4.32 -0.47 4.39
CA TYR A 103 -3.22 0.34 4.90
C TYR A 103 -2.20 0.65 3.82
N LEU A 104 -1.60 1.83 3.91
CA LEU A 104 -0.45 2.26 3.14
C LEU A 104 0.74 2.40 4.07
N ARG A 105 1.87 1.79 3.70
CA ARG A 105 3.12 1.83 4.45
C ARG A 105 4.28 2.28 3.57
N LEU A 106 5.20 3.05 4.14
CA LEU A 106 6.45 3.41 3.48
C LEU A 106 7.43 2.23 3.54
N GLY A 107 7.70 1.62 2.38
CA GLY A 107 8.47 0.38 2.26
C GLY A 107 9.98 0.58 2.27
N ASN A 108 10.47 1.79 1.97
CA ASN A 108 11.90 2.11 1.98
C ASN A 108 12.34 2.90 3.23
N ALA A 109 11.50 2.95 4.27
CA ALA A 109 11.92 3.43 5.57
C ALA A 109 12.95 2.48 6.18
N THR A 110 14.03 3.02 6.75
CA THR A 110 15.09 2.23 7.39
C THR A 110 14.69 1.81 8.80
N ALA A 111 15.30 0.76 9.34
CA ALA A 111 15.20 0.45 10.75
C ALA A 111 15.97 1.51 11.58
N PRO A 112 15.45 2.02 12.70
CA PRO A 112 14.18 1.68 13.35
C PRO A 112 12.94 2.41 12.79
N THR A 113 13.13 3.31 11.82
CA THR A 113 12.05 4.18 11.29
C THR A 113 10.87 3.37 10.75
N CYS A 114 11.12 2.22 10.13
CA CYS A 114 10.07 1.36 9.56
C CYS A 114 9.09 0.80 10.61
N PHE A 115 9.48 0.80 11.88
CA PHE A 115 8.61 0.37 12.98
C PHE A 115 7.86 1.54 13.65
N ASP A 116 8.15 2.78 13.25
CA ASP A 116 7.39 3.94 13.75
C ASP A 116 5.97 3.89 13.16
N PRO A 117 4.93 4.01 13.99
CA PRO A 117 3.54 4.03 13.53
C PRO A 117 3.26 5.08 12.45
N SER A 118 4.03 6.17 12.42
CA SER A 118 3.91 7.21 11.40
C SER A 118 4.28 6.76 9.98
N CYS A 119 4.92 5.59 9.84
CA CYS A 119 5.20 4.96 8.54
C CYS A 119 4.03 4.17 7.96
N THR A 120 2.92 4.03 8.70
CA THR A 120 1.76 3.26 8.26
C THR A 120 0.49 4.06 8.51
N HIS A 121 -0.36 4.18 7.51
CA HIS A 121 -1.65 4.86 7.63
C HIS A 121 -2.78 4.02 7.06
N LEU A 122 -3.93 4.05 7.74
CA LEU A 122 -5.18 3.54 7.19
C LEU A 122 -5.62 4.48 6.06
N ILE A 123 -5.79 3.94 4.86
CA ILE A 123 -6.21 4.73 3.70
C ILE A 123 -7.64 4.41 3.26
N ALA A 124 -8.16 3.23 3.58
CA ALA A 124 -9.54 2.90 3.23
C ALA A 124 -10.14 1.83 4.14
N THR A 125 -11.47 1.85 4.21
CA THR A 125 -12.27 0.74 4.69
C THR A 125 -13.12 0.23 3.54
N ILE A 126 -12.91 -1.05 3.17
CA ILE A 126 -13.68 -1.71 2.12
C ILE A 126 -14.96 -2.25 2.77
N PRO A 127 -16.13 -1.87 2.26
CA PRO A 127 -17.40 -2.34 2.79
C PRO A 127 -17.57 -3.84 2.60
N ASP A 128 -18.18 -4.50 3.56
CA ASP A 128 -18.60 -5.90 3.40
C ASP A 128 -19.89 -5.98 2.59
N LEU A 129 -20.09 -7.14 1.95
CA LEU A 129 -21.35 -7.50 1.29
C LEU A 129 -22.12 -8.46 2.19
N GLU A 130 -23.38 -8.21 2.36
CA GLU A 130 -24.27 -9.16 3.00
C GLU A 130 -24.67 -10.26 2.03
N ARG A 131 -24.68 -11.49 2.51
CA ARG A 131 -25.16 -12.61 1.70
C ARG A 131 -26.68 -12.58 1.59
N GLU A 132 -27.18 -12.49 0.38
CA GLU A 132 -28.62 -12.61 0.15
C GLU A 132 -29.11 -14.06 0.36
N PRO A 133 -30.34 -14.24 0.89
CA PRO A 133 -30.96 -15.57 0.98
C PRO A 133 -30.95 -16.23 -0.41
N ARG A 134 -30.53 -17.48 -0.49
CA ARG A 134 -30.44 -18.30 -1.73
C ARG A 134 -29.25 -17.97 -2.65
N MET A 135 -28.33 -17.07 -2.26
CA MET A 135 -27.11 -16.86 -3.02
C MET A 135 -26.13 -18.02 -2.76
N SER A 136 -25.57 -18.62 -3.81
CA SER A 136 -24.53 -19.64 -3.67
C SER A 136 -23.23 -19.04 -3.14
N ASP A 137 -22.39 -19.89 -2.49
CA ASP A 137 -21.10 -19.46 -1.95
C ASP A 137 -20.19 -18.89 -3.05
N GLU A 138 -20.24 -19.49 -4.24
CA GLU A 138 -19.43 -19.05 -5.37
C GLU A 138 -19.84 -17.66 -5.86
N ILE A 139 -21.13 -17.38 -6.00
CA ILE A 139 -21.63 -16.07 -6.43
C ILE A 139 -21.27 -15.00 -5.38
N PHE A 140 -21.40 -15.33 -4.10
CA PHE A 140 -21.05 -14.43 -3.01
C PHE A 140 -19.56 -14.10 -2.98
N ALA A 141 -18.69 -15.12 -3.10
CA ALA A 141 -17.25 -14.94 -3.15
C ALA A 141 -16.81 -14.10 -4.36
N ARG A 142 -17.39 -14.35 -5.54
CA ARG A 142 -17.13 -13.52 -6.73
C ARG A 142 -17.57 -12.07 -6.53
N GLY A 143 -18.70 -11.84 -5.87
CA GLY A 143 -19.20 -10.51 -5.51
C GLY A 143 -18.23 -9.75 -4.62
N LYS A 144 -17.74 -10.40 -3.56
CA LYS A 144 -16.71 -9.83 -2.64
C LYS A 144 -15.43 -9.49 -3.38
N LEU A 145 -14.91 -10.41 -4.19
CA LEU A 145 -13.69 -10.19 -4.97
C LEU A 145 -13.84 -9.01 -5.94
N ARG A 146 -14.95 -8.95 -6.66
CA ARG A 146 -15.26 -7.84 -7.57
C ARG A 146 -15.35 -6.51 -6.84
N LEU A 147 -16.00 -6.47 -5.68
CA LEU A 147 -16.09 -5.26 -4.85
C LEU A 147 -14.70 -4.81 -4.43
N SER A 148 -13.87 -5.73 -3.94
CA SER A 148 -12.49 -5.42 -3.53
C SER A 148 -11.68 -4.83 -4.69
N HIS A 149 -11.76 -5.41 -5.89
CA HIS A 149 -11.06 -4.89 -7.07
C HIS A 149 -11.53 -3.48 -7.44
N LEU A 150 -12.84 -3.22 -7.46
CA LEU A 150 -13.38 -1.89 -7.75
C LEU A 150 -12.97 -0.86 -6.70
N CYS A 151 -12.90 -1.26 -5.43
CA CYS A 151 -12.41 -0.39 -4.36
C CYS A 151 -10.93 -0.05 -4.56
N ILE A 152 -10.09 -1.05 -4.83
CA ILE A 152 -8.65 -0.87 -5.07
C ILE A 152 -8.41 0.03 -6.29
N GLU A 153 -9.08 -0.26 -7.41
CA GLU A 153 -9.02 0.57 -8.61
C GLU A 153 -9.33 2.03 -8.31
N LYS A 154 -10.38 2.26 -7.51
CA LYS A 154 -10.81 3.60 -7.16
C LYS A 154 -9.85 4.31 -6.20
N ILE A 155 -9.32 3.60 -5.19
CA ILE A 155 -8.34 4.12 -4.25
C ILE A 155 -7.07 4.58 -4.98
N PHE A 156 -6.63 3.83 -6.00
CA PHE A 156 -5.37 4.10 -6.70
C PHE A 156 -5.55 4.81 -8.06
N ALA A 157 -6.75 5.23 -8.43
CA ALA A 157 -6.98 5.93 -9.70
C ALA A 157 -6.03 7.12 -9.90
N ASN A 158 -5.96 8.01 -8.91
CA ASN A 158 -5.11 9.21 -8.98
C ASN A 158 -3.62 8.92 -8.68
N PHE A 159 -3.32 7.79 -8.04
CA PHE A 159 -1.94 7.40 -7.74
C PHE A 159 -1.14 7.11 -9.02
N ASN A 160 -1.78 6.48 -9.99
CA ASN A 160 -1.19 6.19 -11.29
C ASN A 160 -0.95 7.47 -12.12
N GLU A 161 -1.76 8.49 -11.95
CA GLU A 161 -1.57 9.79 -12.60
C GLU A 161 -0.42 10.58 -11.96
N ALA A 162 -0.36 10.62 -10.63
CA ALA A 162 0.70 11.29 -9.90
C ALA A 162 2.10 10.68 -10.12
N SER A 163 2.19 9.43 -10.56
CA SER A 163 3.46 8.76 -10.88
C SER A 163 4.00 9.12 -12.26
N LYS A 164 3.23 9.82 -13.10
CA LYS A 164 3.59 10.21 -14.47
C LYS A 164 4.10 11.64 -14.59
N THR A 165 3.94 12.45 -13.53
CA THR A 165 4.44 13.82 -13.42
C THR A 165 5.73 13.88 -12.62
#